data_54ec773a55c8bc56dbb7fb880c5de8d5
#
_entry.id   54ec773a55c8bc56dbb7fb880c5de8d5
#
_cell.length_a   1.000
_cell.length_b   1.000
_cell.length_c   1.000
_cell.angle_alpha   90.00
_cell.angle_beta   90.00
_cell.angle_gamma   90.00
#
_symmetry.space_group_name_H-M   'P 1'
#
loop_
_entity.id
_entity.type
_entity.pdbx_description
1 polymer ?
#
loop_
_entity_poly.entity_id
_entity_poly.type
_entity_poly.pdbx_seq_one_letter_code
_entity_poly.pdbx_strand_id
1 'polypeptide(L)'
;MTAFDQRGIGKLRVLIGLLVIAALVAGYFWSALKWSYASGERAGWVQKFSRKGWICKTWEGEMAMVSMPGSSTEKFPFTVWDKSTAKQINQLMGRRVSLHYEQHVGLPTTCFGETRYYVTKVALVEEIQLAPGVVVPTQPAPAAPPAPATPPAPAAPPK
;
A
#
# COMPACT_ATOMS: atom_id res chain seq x y z
N MET A 1 -59.34 3.22 -25.92
CA MET A 1 -57.91 3.31 -26.32
C MET A 1 -57.25 4.28 -25.39
N THR A 2 -56.90 3.83 -24.33
CA THR A 2 -55.69 3.37 -23.61
C THR A 2 -54.86 4.54 -23.03
N ALA A 3 -55.47 5.19 -21.97
CA ALA A 3 -54.72 6.13 -21.11
C ALA A 3 -53.86 5.40 -20.04
N PHE A 4 -53.79 4.06 -20.10
CA PHE A 4 -53.14 3.21 -19.07
C PHE A 4 -51.64 3.03 -19.28
N ASP A 5 -51.10 3.34 -20.44
CA ASP A 5 -49.71 2.99 -20.79
C ASP A 5 -48.66 4.09 -20.49
N GLN A 6 -49.07 5.34 -20.44
CA GLN A 6 -48.10 6.45 -20.23
C GLN A 6 -47.49 6.52 -18.83
N ARG A 7 -48.19 6.03 -17.79
CA ARG A 7 -47.69 6.04 -16.41
C ARG A 7 -46.59 4.94 -16.18
N GLY A 8 -46.66 3.82 -16.90
CA GLY A 8 -45.68 2.75 -16.85
C GLY A 8 -44.36 3.16 -17.52
N ILE A 9 -44.46 3.77 -18.70
CA ILE A 9 -43.30 4.21 -19.47
C ILE A 9 -42.51 5.31 -18.74
N GLY A 10 -43.17 6.21 -18.02
CA GLY A 10 -42.54 7.25 -17.22
C GLY A 10 -41.69 6.64 -16.08
N LYS A 11 -42.24 5.67 -15.33
CA LYS A 11 -41.55 4.98 -14.25
C LYS A 11 -40.36 4.13 -14.75
N LEU A 12 -40.53 3.47 -15.91
CA LEU A 12 -39.47 2.69 -16.54
C LEU A 12 -38.29 3.58 -16.97
N ARG A 13 -38.55 4.76 -17.57
CA ARG A 13 -37.51 5.72 -17.94
C ARG A 13 -36.75 6.24 -16.73
N VAL A 14 -37.45 6.56 -15.64
CA VAL A 14 -36.82 6.98 -14.38
C VAL A 14 -35.93 5.87 -13.81
N LEU A 15 -36.44 4.62 -13.81
CA LEU A 15 -35.68 3.45 -13.34
C LEU A 15 -34.39 3.25 -14.18
N ILE A 16 -34.51 3.31 -15.50
CA ILE A 16 -33.36 3.19 -16.41
C ILE A 16 -32.37 4.33 -16.14
N GLY A 17 -32.83 5.57 -15.97
CA GLY A 17 -31.97 6.70 -15.63
C GLY A 17 -31.21 6.49 -14.34
N LEU A 18 -31.87 5.99 -13.28
CA LEU A 18 -31.23 5.66 -12.01
C LEU A 18 -30.18 4.54 -12.15
N LEU A 19 -30.48 3.50 -12.93
CA LEU A 19 -29.53 2.42 -13.20
C LEU A 19 -28.30 2.90 -13.96
N VAL A 20 -28.47 3.79 -14.94
CA VAL A 20 -27.33 4.38 -15.68
C VAL A 20 -26.47 5.23 -14.74
N ILE A 21 -27.08 6.07 -13.89
CA ILE A 21 -26.33 6.86 -12.90
C ILE A 21 -25.58 5.94 -11.93
N ALA A 22 -26.24 4.91 -11.41
CA ALA A 22 -25.61 3.95 -10.52
C ALA A 22 -24.42 3.23 -11.19
N ALA A 23 -24.56 2.84 -12.47
CA ALA A 23 -23.48 2.21 -13.24
C ALA A 23 -22.30 3.17 -13.48
N LEU A 24 -22.56 4.45 -13.77
CA LEU A 24 -21.50 5.46 -13.92
C LEU A 24 -20.77 5.71 -12.62
N VAL A 25 -21.49 5.81 -11.49
CA VAL A 25 -20.88 5.97 -10.16
C VAL A 25 -20.03 4.74 -9.80
N ALA A 26 -20.55 3.53 -10.02
CA ALA A 26 -19.82 2.30 -9.80
C ALA A 26 -18.56 2.20 -10.67
N GLY A 27 -18.66 2.57 -11.94
CA GLY A 27 -17.52 2.63 -12.88
C GLY A 27 -16.46 3.64 -12.45
N TYR A 28 -16.89 4.80 -11.96
CA TYR A 28 -15.97 5.80 -11.41
C TYR A 28 -15.19 5.26 -10.22
N PHE A 29 -15.87 4.68 -9.22
CA PHE A 29 -15.19 4.10 -8.04
C PHE A 29 -14.29 2.93 -8.41
N TRP A 30 -14.74 2.07 -9.32
CA TRP A 30 -13.90 0.99 -9.83
C TRP A 30 -12.61 1.51 -10.44
N SER A 31 -12.69 2.53 -11.29
CA SER A 31 -11.54 3.17 -11.93
C SER A 31 -10.62 3.82 -10.89
N ALA A 32 -11.16 4.60 -9.95
CA ALA A 32 -10.40 5.29 -8.91
C ALA A 32 -9.68 4.32 -7.95
N LEU A 33 -10.26 3.14 -7.68
CA LEU A 33 -9.64 2.10 -6.86
C LEU A 33 -8.57 1.29 -7.59
N LYS A 34 -8.73 1.11 -8.92
CA LYS A 34 -7.77 0.35 -9.75
C LYS A 34 -6.58 1.19 -10.18
N TRP A 35 -6.77 2.48 -10.34
CA TRP A 35 -5.73 3.37 -10.85
C TRP A 35 -4.93 3.98 -9.71
N SER A 36 -3.68 3.54 -9.57
CA SER A 36 -2.70 4.20 -8.71
C SER A 36 -2.14 5.43 -9.42
N TYR A 37 -2.30 6.61 -8.83
CA TYR A 37 -1.75 7.87 -9.35
C TYR A 37 -0.23 7.91 -9.20
N ALA A 38 0.29 7.42 -8.08
CA ALA A 38 1.71 7.33 -7.79
C ALA A 38 1.99 6.14 -6.87
N SER A 39 3.15 5.57 -6.99
CA SER A 39 3.65 4.52 -6.10
C SER A 39 5.09 4.82 -5.70
N GLY A 40 5.50 4.37 -4.52
CA GLY A 40 6.84 4.59 -4.04
C GLY A 40 7.12 3.86 -2.74
N GLU A 41 8.33 4.03 -2.25
CA GLU A 41 8.76 3.49 -0.97
C GLU A 41 9.19 4.60 -0.04
N ARG A 42 8.89 4.45 1.24
CA ARG A 42 9.36 5.34 2.29
C ARG A 42 9.87 4.54 3.46
N ALA A 43 11.05 4.89 3.96
CA ALA A 43 11.67 4.23 5.10
C ALA A 43 11.62 5.14 6.34
N GLY A 44 11.31 4.53 7.48
CA GLY A 44 11.20 5.26 8.75
C GLY A 44 10.75 4.34 9.89
N TRP A 45 10.31 4.95 10.98
CA TRP A 45 9.79 4.24 12.16
C TRP A 45 8.30 4.50 12.30
N VAL A 46 7.49 3.44 12.35
CA VAL A 46 6.06 3.57 12.62
C VAL A 46 5.87 3.94 14.08
N GLN A 47 5.36 5.15 14.33
CA GLN A 47 5.13 5.68 15.68
C GLN A 47 3.72 5.43 16.18
N LYS A 48 2.75 5.44 15.27
CA LYS A 48 1.34 5.28 15.61
C LYS A 48 0.68 4.38 14.58
N PHE A 49 -0.07 3.42 15.06
CA PHE A 49 -0.86 2.54 14.22
C PHE A 49 -2.12 2.11 14.96
N SER A 50 -3.28 2.41 14.39
CA SER A 50 -4.55 2.16 15.05
C SER A 50 -5.65 1.89 14.03
N ARG A 51 -6.67 1.14 14.44
CA ARG A 51 -7.87 0.95 13.64
C ARG A 51 -8.87 2.05 13.96
N LYS A 52 -9.24 2.85 12.97
CA LYS A 52 -10.15 3.97 13.10
C LYS A 52 -11.36 3.81 12.18
N GLY A 53 -12.40 4.58 12.45
CA GLY A 53 -13.62 4.65 11.67
C GLY A 53 -14.85 4.16 12.43
N TRP A 54 -15.97 4.80 12.18
CA TRP A 54 -17.24 4.49 12.84
C TRP A 54 -18.02 3.41 12.06
N ILE A 55 -18.28 3.64 10.79
CA ILE A 55 -18.96 2.69 9.90
C ILE A 55 -17.94 1.86 9.13
N CYS A 56 -17.03 2.54 8.44
CA CYS A 56 -15.94 1.96 7.67
C CYS A 56 -14.66 2.00 8.50
N LYS A 57 -14.19 0.85 8.98
CA LYS A 57 -12.98 0.77 9.82
C LYS A 57 -11.76 0.48 8.95
N THR A 58 -10.85 1.44 8.90
CA THR A 58 -9.54 1.34 8.25
C THR A 58 -8.41 1.34 9.25
N TRP A 59 -7.25 0.84 8.87
CA TRP A 59 -6.04 0.93 9.67
C TRP A 59 -5.29 2.19 9.26
N GLU A 60 -5.02 3.05 10.25
CA GLU A 60 -4.35 4.33 10.03
C GLU A 60 -3.06 4.39 10.84
N GLY A 61 -1.98 4.82 10.20
CA GLY A 61 -0.68 4.92 10.82
C GLY A 61 0.05 6.23 10.50
N GLU A 62 1.03 6.53 11.34
CA GLU A 62 1.96 7.63 11.14
C GLU A 62 3.39 7.06 11.24
N MET A 63 4.19 7.30 10.21
CA MET A 63 5.61 6.95 10.18
C MET A 63 6.45 8.22 10.32
N ALA A 64 7.43 8.20 11.22
CA ALA A 64 8.45 9.23 11.30
C ALA A 64 9.56 8.90 10.31
N MET A 65 9.86 9.82 9.41
CA MET A 65 10.97 9.69 8.48
C MET A 65 12.26 10.21 9.11
N VAL A 66 13.39 9.74 8.60
CA VAL A 66 14.70 10.24 9.00
C VAL A 66 14.82 11.68 8.52
N SER A 67 15.02 12.59 9.43
CA SER A 67 15.31 13.99 9.10
C SER A 67 16.77 14.32 9.39
N MET A 68 17.31 15.32 8.70
CA MET A 68 18.65 15.81 8.97
C MET A 68 18.72 16.45 10.37
N PRO A 69 19.88 16.41 11.04
CA PRO A 69 20.05 17.10 12.30
C PRO A 69 19.65 18.59 12.19
N GLY A 70 18.77 19.04 13.09
CA GLY A 70 18.26 20.42 13.10
C GLY A 70 16.99 20.67 12.27
N SER A 71 16.46 19.68 11.54
CA SER A 71 15.16 19.76 10.88
C SER A 71 14.07 19.11 11.70
N SER A 72 12.82 19.56 11.55
CA SER A 72 11.66 18.90 12.17
C SER A 72 11.45 17.51 11.55
N THR A 73 11.12 16.52 12.37
CA THR A 73 10.81 15.17 11.89
C THR A 73 9.57 15.21 11.00
N GLU A 74 9.75 14.85 9.74
CA GLU A 74 8.64 14.74 8.81
C GLU A 74 7.82 13.49 9.15
N LYS A 75 6.50 13.67 9.28
CA LYS A 75 5.57 12.58 9.52
C LYS A 75 4.88 12.21 8.23
N PHE A 76 4.83 10.92 7.95
CA PHE A 76 4.11 10.35 6.81
C PHE A 76 2.87 9.61 7.31
N PRO A 77 1.67 10.20 7.15
CA PRO A 77 0.42 9.51 7.47
C PRO A 77 0.06 8.55 6.33
N PHE A 78 -0.42 7.36 6.68
CA PHE A 78 -0.78 6.33 5.72
C PHE A 78 -1.96 5.49 6.18
N THR A 79 -2.66 4.89 5.22
CA THR A 79 -3.79 3.97 5.41
C THR A 79 -3.39 2.55 4.98
N VAL A 80 -3.94 1.53 5.63
CA VAL A 80 -3.76 0.13 5.25
C VAL A 80 -5.12 -0.55 5.14
N TRP A 81 -5.39 -1.18 4.00
CA TRP A 81 -6.63 -1.93 3.77
C TRP A 81 -6.49 -3.41 4.12
N ASP A 82 -5.33 -3.97 3.76
CA ASP A 82 -5.07 -5.38 3.94
C ASP A 82 -4.77 -5.73 5.40
N LYS A 83 -5.48 -6.73 5.93
CA LYS A 83 -5.32 -7.19 7.31
C LYS A 83 -3.97 -7.86 7.55
N SER A 84 -3.41 -8.53 6.54
CA SER A 84 -2.12 -9.20 6.66
C SER A 84 -0.98 -8.19 6.77
N THR A 85 -1.00 -7.16 5.92
CA THR A 85 -0.07 -6.04 5.97
C THR A 85 -0.20 -5.27 7.29
N ALA A 86 -1.43 -5.03 7.76
CA ALA A 86 -1.66 -4.38 9.04
C ALA A 86 -1.07 -5.18 10.21
N LYS A 87 -1.20 -6.51 10.20
CA LYS A 87 -0.60 -7.39 11.21
C LYS A 87 0.93 -7.34 11.18
N GLN A 88 1.53 -7.36 9.98
CA GLN A 88 2.98 -7.25 9.81
C GLN A 88 3.51 -5.91 10.33
N ILE A 89 2.85 -4.78 9.99
CA ILE A 89 3.22 -3.46 10.50
C ILE A 89 3.17 -3.44 12.02
N ASN A 90 2.11 -3.99 12.62
CA ASN A 90 1.98 -4.03 14.08
C ASN A 90 3.11 -4.84 14.76
N GLN A 91 3.59 -5.91 14.13
CA GLN A 91 4.71 -6.71 14.63
C GLN A 91 6.07 -5.99 14.49
N LEU A 92 6.17 -5.07 13.55
CA LEU A 92 7.39 -4.32 13.26
C LEU A 92 7.39 -2.91 13.86
N MET A 93 6.40 -2.58 14.71
CA MET A 93 6.36 -1.29 15.38
C MET A 93 7.62 -1.06 16.22
N GLY A 94 8.14 0.17 16.19
CA GLY A 94 9.37 0.54 16.86
C GLY A 94 10.66 0.13 16.14
N ARG A 95 10.54 -0.60 15.04
CA ARG A 95 11.68 -0.93 14.16
C ARG A 95 11.68 -0.03 12.94
N ARG A 96 12.84 0.09 12.29
CA ARG A 96 12.95 0.77 11.01
C ARG A 96 12.39 -0.12 9.90
N VAL A 97 11.41 0.41 9.19
CA VAL A 97 10.72 -0.32 8.11
C VAL A 97 10.70 0.49 6.83
N SER A 98 10.67 -0.20 5.70
CA SER A 98 10.31 0.37 4.40
C SER A 98 8.86 0.03 4.11
N LEU A 99 8.06 1.05 3.82
CA LEU A 99 6.66 0.93 3.43
C LEU A 99 6.53 1.21 1.93
N HIS A 100 6.03 0.22 1.20
CA HIS A 100 5.61 0.42 -0.19
C HIS A 100 4.19 0.94 -0.20
N TYR A 101 3.97 2.10 -0.80
CA TYR A 101 2.66 2.75 -0.84
C TYR A 101 2.21 3.03 -2.27
N GLU A 102 0.90 3.08 -2.42
CA GLU A 102 0.20 3.53 -3.62
C GLU A 102 -0.66 4.72 -3.26
N GLN A 103 -0.67 5.74 -4.11
CA GLN A 103 -1.51 6.92 -3.93
C GLN A 103 -2.73 6.81 -4.82
N HIS A 104 -3.91 6.85 -4.21
CA HIS A 104 -5.19 6.93 -4.92
C HIS A 104 -5.80 8.32 -4.78
N VAL A 105 -6.25 8.88 -5.88
CA VAL A 105 -6.87 10.20 -5.96
C VAL A 105 -8.34 10.05 -6.34
N GLY A 106 -9.20 10.90 -5.76
CA GLY A 106 -10.64 10.89 -6.09
C GLY A 106 -11.49 9.96 -5.25
N LEU A 107 -10.91 9.30 -4.23
CA LEU A 107 -11.69 8.52 -3.27
C LEU A 107 -12.22 9.43 -2.14
N PRO A 108 -13.48 9.25 -1.70
CA PRO A 108 -13.98 9.93 -0.51
C PRO A 108 -13.24 9.41 0.74
N THR A 109 -12.70 10.32 1.55
CA THR A 109 -11.76 10.00 2.62
C THR A 109 -12.35 9.18 3.77
N THR A 110 -13.63 9.32 4.07
CA THR A 110 -14.21 8.78 5.31
C THR A 110 -14.38 7.24 5.35
N CYS A 111 -14.60 6.60 4.19
CA CYS A 111 -14.78 5.14 4.11
C CYS A 111 -13.59 4.38 3.55
N PHE A 112 -12.74 5.06 2.80
CA PHE A 112 -11.59 4.42 2.13
C PHE A 112 -10.27 4.67 2.85
N GLY A 113 -10.22 5.58 3.83
CA GLY A 113 -9.06 5.93 4.62
C GLY A 113 -9.00 7.42 4.90
N GLU A 114 -8.29 7.82 5.94
CA GLU A 114 -8.04 9.23 6.27
C GLU A 114 -7.00 9.85 5.33
N THR A 115 -6.17 9.02 4.71
CA THR A 115 -5.09 9.46 3.81
C THR A 115 -5.30 8.95 2.39
N ARG A 116 -4.56 9.53 1.44
CA ARG A 116 -4.52 9.07 0.05
C ARG A 116 -3.40 8.05 -0.22
N TYR A 117 -2.59 7.75 0.80
CA TYR A 117 -1.45 6.86 0.70
C TYR A 117 -1.80 5.51 1.32
N TYR A 118 -1.90 4.50 0.49
CA TYR A 118 -2.30 3.15 0.88
C TYR A 118 -1.09 2.24 0.86
N VAL A 119 -0.72 1.75 2.04
CA VAL A 119 0.43 0.84 2.17
C VAL A 119 0.00 -0.57 1.81
N THR A 120 0.70 -1.14 0.83
CA THR A 120 0.45 -2.48 0.30
C THR A 120 1.48 -3.50 0.78
N LYS A 121 2.70 -3.07 1.09
CA LYS A 121 3.78 -3.95 1.59
C LYS A 121 4.60 -3.26 2.66
N VAL A 122 5.14 -4.05 3.57
CA VAL A 122 6.11 -3.62 4.58
C VAL A 122 7.32 -4.56 4.56
N ALA A 123 8.50 -3.99 4.64
CA ALA A 123 9.76 -4.72 4.77
C ALA A 123 10.56 -4.16 5.95
N LEU A 124 11.25 -5.04 6.67
CA LEU A 124 12.19 -4.62 7.71
C LEU A 124 13.46 -4.10 7.03
N VAL A 125 13.94 -2.94 7.46
CA VAL A 125 15.24 -2.41 7.05
C VAL A 125 16.24 -2.77 8.13
N GLU A 126 17.18 -3.65 7.80
CA GLU A 126 18.30 -3.96 8.70
C GLU A 126 19.27 -2.78 8.74
N GLU A 127 19.68 -2.40 9.93
CA GLU A 127 20.65 -1.35 10.17
C GLU A 127 21.96 -1.97 10.63
N ILE A 128 23.04 -1.76 9.87
CA ILE A 128 24.38 -2.14 10.32
C ILE A 128 24.96 -0.96 11.11
N GLN A 129 25.28 -1.19 12.37
CA GLN A 129 26.07 -0.25 13.16
C GLN A 129 27.55 -0.43 12.81
N LEU A 130 28.11 0.49 12.04
CA LEU A 130 29.55 0.49 11.72
C LEU A 130 30.41 1.12 12.83
N ALA A 131 29.82 1.99 13.65
CA ALA A 131 30.45 2.63 14.80
C ALA A 131 29.38 3.13 15.77
N PRO A 132 29.70 3.43 17.04
CA PRO A 132 28.76 4.04 17.96
C PRO A 132 28.17 5.34 17.35
N GLY A 133 26.88 5.34 17.06
CA GLY A 133 26.18 6.47 16.49
C GLY A 133 26.11 6.55 14.96
N VAL A 134 26.73 5.64 14.23
CA VAL A 134 26.61 5.54 12.76
C VAL A 134 25.79 4.30 12.40
N VAL A 135 24.61 4.52 11.88
CA VAL A 135 23.71 3.48 11.41
C VAL A 135 23.68 3.51 9.89
N VAL A 136 24.13 2.46 9.23
CA VAL A 136 24.05 2.32 7.78
C VAL A 136 22.96 1.31 7.43
N PRO A 137 21.94 1.69 6.65
CA PRO A 137 20.92 0.74 6.23
C PRO A 137 21.53 -0.31 5.30
N THR A 138 21.35 -1.58 5.65
CA THR A 138 21.73 -2.68 4.77
C THR A 138 20.62 -2.92 3.77
N GLN A 139 20.86 -2.54 2.54
CA GLN A 139 20.03 -3.02 1.45
C GLN A 139 20.30 -4.51 1.27
N PRO A 140 19.29 -5.39 1.18
CA PRO A 140 19.51 -6.80 0.87
C PRO A 140 20.36 -6.87 -0.40
N ALA A 141 21.51 -7.54 -0.30
CA ALA A 141 22.36 -7.73 -1.47
C ALA A 141 21.54 -8.42 -2.57
N PRO A 142 21.63 -7.99 -3.83
CA PRO A 142 21.06 -8.74 -4.94
C PRO A 142 21.59 -10.17 -4.84
N ALA A 143 20.71 -11.17 -4.94
CA ALA A 143 21.09 -12.55 -4.88
C ALA A 143 22.29 -12.79 -5.80
N ALA A 144 23.41 -13.25 -5.25
CA ALA A 144 24.61 -13.52 -6.01
C ALA A 144 24.27 -14.49 -7.18
N PRO A 145 24.77 -14.25 -8.38
CA PRO A 145 24.59 -15.19 -9.48
C PRO A 145 25.10 -16.57 -9.07
N PRO A 146 24.43 -17.67 -9.45
CA PRO A 146 24.89 -19.00 -9.11
C PRO A 146 26.33 -19.18 -9.57
N ALA A 147 27.18 -19.67 -8.66
CA ALA A 147 28.58 -19.91 -8.93
C ALA A 147 28.73 -20.80 -10.18
N PRO A 148 29.71 -20.53 -11.07
CA PRO A 148 29.95 -21.37 -12.23
C PRO A 148 30.23 -22.81 -11.76
N ALA A 149 29.54 -23.77 -12.40
CA ALA A 149 29.73 -25.18 -12.11
C ALA A 149 31.21 -25.55 -12.25
N THR A 150 31.80 -26.11 -11.21
CA THR A 150 33.17 -26.61 -11.21
C THR A 150 33.31 -27.68 -12.30
N PRO A 151 34.29 -27.57 -13.19
CA PRO A 151 34.51 -28.60 -14.22
C PRO A 151 34.81 -29.96 -13.55
N PRO A 152 34.35 -31.09 -14.10
CA PRO A 152 34.65 -32.41 -13.56
C PRO A 152 36.14 -32.67 -13.57
N ALA A 153 36.64 -33.21 -12.45
CA ALA A 153 38.05 -33.59 -12.28
C ALA A 153 38.49 -34.58 -13.38
N PRO A 154 39.74 -34.48 -13.89
CA PRO A 154 40.27 -35.41 -14.88
C PRO A 154 40.29 -36.83 -14.33
N ALA A 155 39.82 -37.77 -15.14
CA ALA A 155 39.88 -39.21 -14.82
C ALA A 155 41.31 -39.68 -14.66
N ALA A 156 41.59 -40.46 -13.59
CA ALA A 156 42.87 -41.08 -13.33
C ALA A 156 43.21 -42.09 -14.40
N PRO A 157 44.50 -42.25 -14.79
CA PRO A 157 44.91 -43.22 -15.84
C PRO A 157 44.77 -44.65 -15.33
N PRO A 158 44.45 -45.62 -16.23
CA PRO A 158 44.32 -47.01 -15.87
C PRO A 158 45.71 -47.64 -15.58
N LYS A 159 45.74 -48.51 -14.54
CA LYS A 159 46.88 -49.36 -14.21
C LYS A 159 46.97 -50.50 -15.18
#